data_3ef17a0a9c41cf860f592babdeefe376
#
_entry.id   3ef17a0a9c41cf860f592babdeefe376
#
_cell.length_a   1.000
_cell.length_b   1.000
_cell.length_c   1.000
_cell.angle_alpha   90.00
_cell.angle_beta   90.00
_cell.angle_gamma   90.00
#
_symmetry.space_group_name_H-M   'P 1'
#
loop_
_entity.id
_entity.type
_entity.pdbx_description
1 polymer ?
#
loop_
_entity_poly.entity_id
_entity_poly.type
_entity_poly.pdbx_seq_one_letter_code
_entity_poly.pdbx_strand_id
1 'polypeptide(L)'
;KSSMELYKKIGGHAITASIIEDAWNGQTYSANAVHYPSMIKWIKNGDTFTYDYTDFDKWVSFNKSLGIGDKIVLYSVAPWHNSFTYWENGELVREVFYIQPTNGSAYYTENYTILWTDFLTDLVTHLTEKGWFDDSYIGIDEQGFSSTAFDLIESVKNKDGKCLKTAGAMDSFIEKKNLAMRVTDLNVGDTAAAAHQAEFDQLLKDREAKGLRTTLYSCTGHRPGNFSLSAPVESYWSIVNAGKSGTAGFLRWAYDAWVEDPLNDTTHSKFEPGDCFLIYPDEKTARDPISRSSVRLERMAEGVRDVNKLAVIEKEAPQMKTEIEKLYAGISTTARGNKAFLTDAQIATLSDEMDTFQAGIADLTDQYIKLTGRTEETENESETKTETETESETKQQMPSTAAKAKPAKVKGLSVKAVSKGKLVLKWKKVRNADGYVVYRADKKKGKYKKVKVLNGARKISFTNKKLKKKKTYYYKVCAYRKVGKKKVYGSYSAVKSRKVK
;
A
#
# COMPACT_ATOMS: atom_id res chain seq x y z
N LYS A 1 -2.67 0.63 11.90
CA LYS A 1 -2.52 1.99 11.37
C LYS A 1 -1.15 2.20 10.75
N SER A 2 -0.08 1.94 11.50
CA SER A 2 1.31 2.10 11.03
C SER A 2 1.59 1.30 9.75
N SER A 3 1.10 0.05 9.62
CA SER A 3 1.21 -0.76 8.41
C SER A 3 0.63 -0.05 7.20
N MET A 4 -0.60 0.47 7.33
CA MET A 4 -1.29 1.13 6.23
C MET A 4 -0.70 2.52 5.90
N GLU A 5 -0.10 3.21 6.89
CA GLU A 5 0.68 4.43 6.63
C GLU A 5 1.96 4.15 5.81
N LEU A 6 2.62 3.01 6.04
CA LEU A 6 3.74 2.56 5.21
C LEU A 6 3.28 2.18 3.80
N TYR A 7 2.17 1.44 3.70
CA TYR A 7 1.57 1.04 2.43
C TYR A 7 1.20 2.26 1.57
N LYS A 8 0.51 3.26 2.15
CA LYS A 8 0.21 4.51 1.45
C LYS A 8 1.46 5.23 0.96
N LYS A 9 2.51 5.28 1.78
CA LYS A 9 3.77 5.98 1.43
C LYS A 9 4.43 5.46 0.15
N ILE A 10 4.21 4.19 -0.20
CA ILE A 10 4.73 3.58 -1.43
C ILE A 10 3.75 3.64 -2.60
N GLY A 11 2.64 4.36 -2.46
CA GLY A 11 1.60 4.45 -3.49
C GLY A 11 0.55 3.34 -3.43
N GLY A 12 0.54 2.53 -2.37
CA GLY A 12 -0.49 1.50 -2.17
C GLY A 12 -1.85 2.13 -1.90
N HIS A 13 -2.88 1.68 -2.60
CA HIS A 13 -4.22 2.24 -2.55
C HIS A 13 -5.33 1.18 -2.45
N ALA A 14 -5.07 -0.05 -2.89
CA ALA A 14 -6.01 -1.15 -2.82
C ALA A 14 -6.07 -1.76 -1.40
N ILE A 15 -7.25 -2.18 -0.97
CA ILE A 15 -7.43 -2.97 0.26
C ILE A 15 -8.18 -4.26 -0.04
N THR A 16 -7.91 -5.27 0.76
CA THR A 16 -8.58 -6.57 0.68
C THR A 16 -9.54 -6.73 1.86
N ALA A 17 -10.73 -7.28 1.60
CA ALA A 17 -11.68 -7.66 2.63
C ALA A 17 -12.19 -9.08 2.37
N SER A 18 -12.22 -9.94 3.39
CA SER A 18 -12.79 -11.28 3.30
C SER A 18 -14.30 -11.20 3.48
N ILE A 19 -15.04 -11.65 2.46
CA ILE A 19 -16.51 -11.74 2.49
C ILE A 19 -16.99 -13.16 2.82
N ILE A 20 -16.07 -14.08 3.00
CA ILE A 20 -16.27 -15.46 3.42
C ILE A 20 -15.14 -15.87 4.36
N GLU A 21 -15.38 -16.84 5.23
CA GLU A 21 -14.35 -17.38 6.11
C GLU A 21 -13.23 -18.03 5.28
N ASP A 22 -11.99 -17.76 5.67
CA ASP A 22 -10.78 -18.46 5.20
C ASP A 22 -10.67 -18.59 3.66
N ALA A 23 -10.89 -17.51 2.95
CA ALA A 23 -10.95 -17.46 1.49
C ALA A 23 -9.76 -18.14 0.78
N TRP A 24 -8.59 -18.19 1.43
CA TRP A 24 -7.37 -18.82 0.91
C TRP A 24 -7.06 -20.20 1.54
N ASN A 25 -8.01 -20.83 2.23
CA ASN A 25 -7.90 -22.17 2.80
C ASN A 25 -6.62 -22.36 3.65
N GLY A 26 -6.38 -21.45 4.57
CA GLY A 26 -5.24 -21.48 5.49
C GLY A 26 -3.88 -21.23 4.83
N GLN A 27 -3.81 -20.79 3.58
CA GLN A 27 -2.52 -20.55 2.91
C GLN A 27 -1.74 -19.37 3.53
N THR A 28 -2.43 -18.38 4.08
CA THR A 28 -1.81 -17.20 4.70
C THR A 28 -1.17 -17.48 6.05
N TYR A 29 -1.36 -18.68 6.61
CA TYR A 29 -0.87 -19.05 7.93
C TYR A 29 0.27 -20.03 7.89
N SER A 30 1.18 -19.91 8.86
CA SER A 30 2.13 -20.95 9.22
C SER A 30 1.41 -22.14 9.86
N ALA A 31 2.14 -23.19 10.27
CA ALA A 31 1.62 -24.49 10.72
C ALA A 31 0.49 -24.49 11.78
N ASN A 32 0.27 -23.37 12.47
CA ASN A 32 -0.77 -23.22 13.49
C ASN A 32 -2.02 -22.48 12.94
N ALA A 33 -2.48 -22.86 11.76
CA ALA A 33 -3.57 -22.21 11.04
C ALA A 33 -4.78 -21.87 11.93
N VAL A 34 -4.99 -20.60 12.13
CA VAL A 34 -6.24 -20.06 12.65
C VAL A 34 -7.13 -19.72 11.45
N HIS A 35 -8.39 -20.12 11.47
CA HIS A 35 -9.30 -19.74 10.39
C HIS A 35 -9.51 -18.22 10.35
N TYR A 36 -9.41 -17.63 9.14
CA TYR A 36 -9.71 -16.23 8.92
C TYR A 36 -11.21 -16.01 8.96
N PRO A 37 -11.74 -15.26 9.93
CA PRO A 37 -13.16 -14.96 9.94
C PRO A 37 -13.52 -14.11 8.71
N SER A 38 -14.76 -14.26 8.23
CA SER A 38 -15.33 -13.29 7.31
C SER A 38 -15.46 -11.93 8.00
N MET A 39 -15.18 -10.84 7.30
CA MET A 39 -15.46 -9.48 7.77
C MET A 39 -16.96 -9.14 7.72
N ILE A 40 -17.73 -9.93 6.98
CA ILE A 40 -19.19 -9.86 6.92
C ILE A 40 -19.74 -11.13 7.53
N LYS A 41 -20.55 -11.01 8.58
CA LYS A 41 -21.18 -12.15 9.23
C LYS A 41 -22.44 -12.55 8.48
N TRP A 42 -22.51 -13.78 8.04
CA TRP A 42 -23.72 -14.38 7.49
C TRP A 42 -24.52 -15.01 8.61
N ILE A 43 -25.78 -14.63 8.78
CA ILE A 43 -26.64 -15.09 9.85
C ILE A 43 -27.92 -15.65 9.24
N LYS A 44 -28.16 -16.95 9.44
CA LYS A 44 -29.33 -17.63 8.94
C LYS A 44 -30.45 -17.60 9.98
N ASN A 45 -31.63 -17.19 9.59
CA ASN A 45 -32.84 -17.12 10.40
C ASN A 45 -33.98 -17.85 9.65
N GLY A 46 -34.19 -19.11 9.97
CA GLY A 46 -35.09 -19.97 9.19
C GLY A 46 -34.59 -20.16 7.77
N ASP A 47 -35.37 -19.74 6.78
CA ASP A 47 -35.04 -19.87 5.37
C ASP A 47 -34.38 -18.61 4.77
N THR A 48 -34.10 -17.59 5.58
CA THR A 48 -33.54 -16.31 5.14
C THR A 48 -32.20 -16.03 5.76
N PHE A 49 -31.37 -15.23 5.07
CA PHE A 49 -30.11 -14.73 5.57
C PHE A 49 -30.21 -13.23 5.88
N THR A 50 -29.43 -12.81 6.87
CA THR A 50 -29.09 -11.41 7.16
C THR A 50 -27.59 -11.28 7.28
N TYR A 51 -27.05 -10.07 7.02
CA TYR A 51 -25.62 -9.86 6.94
C TYR A 51 -25.20 -8.72 7.87
N ASP A 52 -24.22 -8.99 8.75
CA ASP A 52 -23.65 -7.97 9.64
C ASP A 52 -22.33 -7.44 9.04
N TYR A 53 -22.37 -6.21 8.59
CA TYR A 53 -21.24 -5.49 7.98
C TYR A 53 -20.36 -4.72 8.97
N THR A 54 -20.58 -4.89 10.29
CA THR A 54 -19.93 -4.04 11.31
C THR A 54 -18.41 -4.00 11.19
N ASP A 55 -17.74 -5.13 11.00
CA ASP A 55 -16.28 -5.17 10.92
C ASP A 55 -15.77 -4.78 9.51
N PHE A 56 -16.52 -5.12 8.49
CA PHE A 56 -16.26 -4.65 7.12
C PHE A 56 -16.30 -3.11 7.04
N ASP A 57 -17.34 -2.50 7.56
CA ASP A 57 -17.50 -1.04 7.58
C ASP A 57 -16.38 -0.33 8.34
N LYS A 58 -15.99 -0.87 9.49
CA LYS A 58 -14.85 -0.36 10.26
C LYS A 58 -13.57 -0.42 9.46
N TRP A 59 -13.31 -1.54 8.79
CA TRP A 59 -12.10 -1.74 7.98
C TRP A 59 -12.04 -0.77 6.81
N VAL A 60 -13.10 -0.70 6.00
CA VAL A 60 -13.18 0.20 4.84
C VAL A 60 -13.10 1.67 5.27
N SER A 61 -13.92 2.08 6.25
CA SER A 61 -13.91 3.47 6.76
C SER A 61 -12.56 3.87 7.34
N PHE A 62 -11.90 2.96 8.05
CA PHE A 62 -10.56 3.20 8.59
C PHE A 62 -9.55 3.47 7.46
N ASN A 63 -9.51 2.64 6.42
CA ASN A 63 -8.59 2.82 5.31
C ASN A 63 -8.91 4.07 4.48
N LYS A 64 -10.18 4.33 4.19
CA LYS A 64 -10.61 5.57 3.52
C LYS A 64 -10.22 6.82 4.33
N SER A 65 -10.27 6.77 5.66
CA SER A 65 -9.79 7.87 6.51
C SER A 65 -8.29 8.14 6.42
N LEU A 66 -7.52 7.17 5.95
CA LEU A 66 -6.09 7.30 5.62
C LEU A 66 -5.86 7.73 4.16
N GLY A 67 -6.92 7.84 3.34
CA GLY A 67 -6.84 8.07 1.90
C GLY A 67 -6.34 6.84 1.13
N ILE A 68 -6.77 5.65 1.56
CA ILE A 68 -6.55 4.34 0.93
C ILE A 68 -7.93 3.71 0.74
N GLY A 69 -8.10 2.82 -0.25
CA GLY A 69 -9.36 2.09 -0.47
C GLY A 69 -10.24 2.74 -1.54
N ASP A 70 -9.62 3.33 -2.54
CA ASP A 70 -10.23 3.62 -3.83
C ASP A 70 -10.35 2.35 -4.71
N LYS A 71 -9.78 1.23 -4.24
CA LYS A 71 -10.00 -0.13 -4.74
C LYS A 71 -10.17 -1.07 -3.54
N ILE A 72 -11.39 -1.62 -3.38
CA ILE A 72 -11.76 -2.57 -2.33
C ILE A 72 -11.95 -3.93 -2.97
N VAL A 73 -11.08 -4.89 -2.70
CA VAL A 73 -11.13 -6.22 -3.29
C VAL A 73 -11.76 -7.20 -2.32
N LEU A 74 -12.92 -7.73 -2.68
CA LEU A 74 -13.79 -8.56 -1.86
C LEU A 74 -13.56 -10.05 -2.16
N TYR A 75 -12.87 -10.77 -1.29
CA TYR A 75 -12.54 -12.19 -1.45
C TYR A 75 -13.55 -13.07 -0.70
N SER A 76 -14.18 -14.02 -1.32
CA SER A 76 -14.36 -14.32 -2.73
C SER A 76 -15.61 -15.16 -2.93
N VAL A 77 -16.28 -15.02 -4.06
CA VAL A 77 -17.36 -15.95 -4.46
C VAL A 77 -16.82 -17.32 -4.89
N ALA A 78 -15.52 -17.42 -5.10
CA ALA A 78 -14.81 -18.64 -5.46
C ALA A 78 -13.54 -18.80 -4.61
N PRO A 79 -13.68 -19.11 -3.31
CA PRO A 79 -12.55 -19.32 -2.41
C PRO A 79 -11.76 -20.60 -2.73
N TRP A 80 -10.59 -20.76 -2.11
CA TRP A 80 -9.74 -21.94 -2.27
C TRP A 80 -10.28 -23.21 -1.59
N HIS A 81 -11.39 -23.14 -0.89
CA HIS A 81 -12.14 -24.27 -0.34
C HIS A 81 -13.53 -24.36 -1.00
N ASN A 82 -14.22 -25.46 -0.79
CA ASN A 82 -15.50 -25.75 -1.42
C ASN A 82 -16.72 -25.50 -0.54
N SER A 83 -16.58 -24.65 0.49
CA SER A 83 -17.66 -24.42 1.46
C SER A 83 -17.76 -22.94 1.81
N PHE A 84 -18.92 -22.58 2.35
CA PHE A 84 -19.13 -21.31 3.03
C PHE A 84 -19.64 -21.57 4.45
N THR A 85 -19.51 -20.57 5.31
CA THR A 85 -19.89 -20.64 6.71
C THR A 85 -20.89 -19.55 7.04
N TYR A 86 -21.85 -19.90 7.90
CA TYR A 86 -22.84 -18.98 8.43
C TYR A 86 -23.21 -19.34 9.88
N TRP A 87 -23.74 -18.37 10.59
CA TRP A 87 -24.24 -18.54 11.93
C TRP A 87 -25.72 -18.91 11.90
N GLU A 88 -26.10 -20.01 12.55
CA GLU A 88 -27.48 -20.45 12.76
C GLU A 88 -27.68 -20.82 14.23
N ASN A 89 -28.63 -20.20 14.89
CA ASN A 89 -28.92 -20.42 16.33
C ASN A 89 -27.70 -20.23 17.26
N GLY A 90 -26.74 -19.35 16.85
CA GLY A 90 -25.54 -19.07 17.61
C GLY A 90 -24.38 -20.05 17.36
N GLU A 91 -24.55 -21.03 16.49
CA GLU A 91 -23.53 -21.99 16.09
C GLU A 91 -23.02 -21.69 14.66
N LEU A 92 -21.74 -21.98 14.40
CA LEU A 92 -21.14 -21.83 13.09
C LEU A 92 -21.40 -23.09 12.27
N VAL A 93 -22.17 -22.95 11.19
CA VAL A 93 -22.51 -24.02 10.24
C VAL A 93 -21.62 -23.89 9.00
N ARG A 94 -21.20 -25.03 8.45
CA ARG A 94 -20.44 -25.11 7.22
C ARG A 94 -21.21 -25.91 6.16
N GLU A 95 -21.41 -25.32 4.99
CA GLU A 95 -22.12 -25.95 3.87
C GLU A 95 -21.24 -26.01 2.63
N VAL A 96 -21.27 -27.16 1.91
CA VAL A 96 -20.53 -27.36 0.67
C VAL A 96 -21.31 -26.74 -0.50
N PHE A 97 -20.67 -25.91 -1.30
CA PHE A 97 -21.31 -25.26 -2.43
C PHE A 97 -20.71 -25.64 -3.81
N TYR A 98 -19.58 -26.35 -3.85
CA TYR A 98 -19.19 -27.03 -5.08
C TYR A 98 -18.49 -28.36 -4.78
N ILE A 99 -18.57 -29.24 -5.76
CA ILE A 99 -18.03 -30.61 -5.65
C ILE A 99 -17.00 -30.81 -6.77
N GLN A 100 -15.82 -31.30 -6.40
CA GLN A 100 -14.82 -31.82 -7.35
C GLN A 100 -14.97 -33.34 -7.44
N PRO A 101 -15.57 -33.89 -8.48
CA PRO A 101 -15.64 -35.34 -8.67
C PRO A 101 -14.26 -35.89 -9.05
N THR A 102 -14.08 -37.20 -8.86
CA THR A 102 -12.83 -37.93 -9.12
C THR A 102 -12.32 -37.85 -10.56
N ASN A 103 -13.15 -37.40 -11.51
CA ASN A 103 -12.81 -37.21 -12.91
C ASN A 103 -12.20 -35.82 -13.21
N GLY A 104 -11.95 -34.98 -12.19
CA GLY A 104 -11.29 -33.70 -12.36
C GLY A 104 -12.17 -32.53 -12.79
N SER A 105 -13.47 -32.73 -13.06
CA SER A 105 -14.41 -31.61 -13.33
C SER A 105 -15.10 -31.16 -12.05
N ALA A 106 -15.15 -29.83 -11.82
CA ALA A 106 -15.87 -29.25 -10.72
C ALA A 106 -17.28 -28.79 -11.18
N TYR A 107 -18.29 -28.98 -10.34
CA TYR A 107 -19.61 -28.37 -10.55
C TYR A 107 -20.12 -27.73 -9.26
N TYR A 108 -20.85 -26.63 -9.44
CA TYR A 108 -21.48 -25.96 -8.28
C TYR A 108 -22.81 -26.65 -7.93
N THR A 109 -23.13 -26.69 -6.63
CA THR A 109 -24.43 -27.13 -6.16
C THR A 109 -25.52 -26.11 -6.55
N GLU A 110 -26.78 -26.52 -6.57
CA GLU A 110 -27.91 -25.60 -6.80
C GLU A 110 -27.91 -24.44 -5.78
N ASN A 111 -27.55 -24.71 -4.55
CA ASN A 111 -27.47 -23.70 -3.49
C ASN A 111 -26.41 -22.64 -3.74
N TYR A 112 -25.33 -22.92 -4.47
CA TYR A 112 -24.28 -21.94 -4.73
C TYR A 112 -24.83 -20.64 -5.35
N THR A 113 -25.57 -20.77 -6.45
CA THR A 113 -26.11 -19.60 -7.14
C THR A 113 -27.16 -18.88 -6.30
N ILE A 114 -28.03 -19.64 -5.60
CA ILE A 114 -29.09 -19.06 -4.77
C ILE A 114 -28.48 -18.20 -3.65
N LEU A 115 -27.57 -18.78 -2.86
CA LEU A 115 -26.98 -18.14 -1.69
C LEU A 115 -26.11 -16.94 -2.06
N TRP A 116 -25.28 -17.09 -3.09
CA TRP A 116 -24.45 -15.98 -3.54
C TRP A 116 -25.26 -14.87 -4.21
N THR A 117 -26.36 -15.17 -4.91
CA THR A 117 -27.25 -14.15 -5.47
C THR A 117 -27.89 -13.33 -4.36
N ASP A 118 -28.39 -13.99 -3.32
CA ASP A 118 -28.98 -13.32 -2.15
C ASP A 118 -27.94 -12.40 -1.47
N PHE A 119 -26.77 -12.93 -1.14
CA PHE A 119 -25.69 -12.15 -0.53
C PHE A 119 -25.23 -11.00 -1.40
N LEU A 120 -24.95 -11.23 -2.70
CA LEU A 120 -24.48 -10.19 -3.58
C LEU A 120 -25.51 -9.08 -3.79
N THR A 121 -26.80 -9.41 -3.76
CA THR A 121 -27.89 -8.43 -3.84
C THR A 121 -27.89 -7.50 -2.64
N ASP A 122 -27.75 -8.05 -1.44
CA ASP A 122 -27.65 -7.29 -0.19
C ASP A 122 -26.35 -6.48 -0.16
N LEU A 123 -25.20 -7.09 -0.53
CA LEU A 123 -23.89 -6.43 -0.59
C LEU A 123 -23.90 -5.24 -1.56
N VAL A 124 -24.47 -5.40 -2.76
CA VAL A 124 -24.58 -4.33 -3.76
C VAL A 124 -25.39 -3.16 -3.22
N THR A 125 -26.48 -3.45 -2.49
CA THR A 125 -27.31 -2.44 -1.82
C THR A 125 -26.48 -1.71 -0.77
N HIS A 126 -25.84 -2.45 0.14
CA HIS A 126 -25.00 -1.89 1.19
C HIS A 126 -23.87 -1.01 0.67
N LEU A 127 -23.11 -1.50 -0.34
CA LEU A 127 -22.02 -0.75 -0.96
C LEU A 127 -22.50 0.52 -1.67
N THR A 128 -23.70 0.47 -2.28
CA THR A 128 -24.31 1.64 -2.92
C THR A 128 -24.70 2.69 -1.89
N GLU A 129 -25.33 2.30 -0.78
CA GLU A 129 -25.69 3.20 0.31
C GLU A 129 -24.47 3.85 0.98
N LYS A 130 -23.36 3.12 1.08
CA LYS A 130 -22.09 3.64 1.62
C LYS A 130 -21.31 4.52 0.62
N GLY A 131 -21.70 4.55 -0.65
CA GLY A 131 -20.95 5.22 -1.72
C GLY A 131 -19.63 4.52 -2.06
N TRP A 132 -19.54 3.19 -1.84
CA TRP A 132 -18.34 2.39 -2.09
C TRP A 132 -18.47 1.44 -3.29
N PHE A 133 -19.62 1.42 -3.94
CA PHE A 133 -19.90 0.48 -5.04
C PHE A 133 -18.88 0.62 -6.19
N ASP A 134 -18.59 1.83 -6.61
CA ASP A 134 -17.66 2.07 -7.74
C ASP A 134 -16.20 1.77 -7.38
N ASP A 135 -15.85 1.71 -6.10
CA ASP A 135 -14.52 1.34 -5.61
C ASP A 135 -14.39 -0.17 -5.34
N SER A 136 -15.49 -0.93 -5.44
CA SER A 136 -15.55 -2.34 -5.03
C SER A 136 -15.38 -3.31 -6.19
N TYR A 137 -14.62 -4.38 -5.93
CA TYR A 137 -14.29 -5.44 -6.88
C TYR A 137 -14.46 -6.79 -6.21
N ILE A 138 -15.12 -7.74 -6.88
CA ILE A 138 -15.06 -9.15 -6.43
C ILE A 138 -13.69 -9.70 -6.79
N GLY A 139 -12.97 -10.18 -5.76
CA GLY A 139 -11.67 -10.81 -5.90
C GLY A 139 -11.80 -12.27 -6.35
N ILE A 140 -11.01 -12.67 -7.34
CA ILE A 140 -10.91 -14.07 -7.82
C ILE A 140 -9.43 -14.43 -7.86
N ASP A 141 -9.07 -15.54 -7.21
CA ASP A 141 -7.69 -16.00 -7.16
C ASP A 141 -7.53 -17.30 -7.97
N GLU A 142 -6.46 -17.43 -8.66
CA GLU A 142 -5.95 -18.47 -9.57
C GLU A 142 -6.93 -19.63 -9.94
N GLN A 143 -7.45 -20.34 -8.96
CA GLN A 143 -8.32 -21.50 -9.13
C GLN A 143 -9.81 -21.14 -9.33
N GLY A 144 -10.21 -19.95 -8.94
CA GLY A 144 -11.62 -19.54 -8.92
C GLY A 144 -12.20 -19.08 -10.27
N PHE A 145 -11.42 -19.10 -11.34
CA PHE A 145 -11.89 -18.64 -12.65
C PHE A 145 -12.83 -19.64 -13.30
N SER A 146 -14.11 -19.33 -13.29
CA SER A 146 -15.15 -20.10 -13.96
C SER A 146 -16.22 -19.20 -14.55
N SER A 147 -16.85 -19.63 -15.65
CA SER A 147 -17.99 -18.89 -16.24
C SER A 147 -19.12 -18.71 -15.23
N THR A 148 -19.41 -19.73 -14.43
CA THR A 148 -20.47 -19.67 -13.40
C THR A 148 -20.25 -18.53 -12.39
N ALA A 149 -19.01 -18.33 -11.91
CA ALA A 149 -18.71 -17.25 -10.98
C ALA A 149 -18.88 -15.87 -11.64
N PHE A 150 -18.43 -15.70 -12.88
CA PHE A 150 -18.62 -14.44 -13.60
C PHE A 150 -20.07 -14.18 -13.97
N ASP A 151 -20.82 -15.20 -14.43
CA ASP A 151 -22.25 -15.07 -14.76
C ASP A 151 -23.04 -14.65 -13.52
N LEU A 152 -22.72 -15.21 -12.37
CA LEU A 152 -23.29 -14.82 -11.08
C LEU A 152 -23.00 -13.34 -10.75
N ILE A 153 -21.75 -12.90 -10.80
CA ILE A 153 -21.38 -11.51 -10.52
C ILE A 153 -22.07 -10.54 -11.46
N GLU A 154 -22.09 -10.86 -12.75
CA GLU A 154 -22.69 -10.03 -13.79
C GLU A 154 -24.23 -10.00 -13.74
N SER A 155 -24.87 -11.02 -13.14
CA SER A 155 -26.33 -11.09 -12.99
C SER A 155 -26.85 -10.11 -11.93
N VAL A 156 -26.07 -9.81 -10.88
CA VAL A 156 -26.48 -8.93 -9.79
C VAL A 156 -26.10 -7.48 -10.12
N LYS A 157 -27.08 -6.61 -10.18
CA LYS A 157 -26.90 -5.22 -10.61
C LYS A 157 -27.48 -4.24 -9.61
N ASN A 158 -26.82 -3.08 -9.50
CA ASN A 158 -27.35 -1.96 -8.75
C ASN A 158 -28.51 -1.29 -9.53
N LYS A 159 -29.12 -0.25 -8.94
CA LYS A 159 -30.23 0.51 -9.55
C LYS A 159 -29.87 1.16 -10.90
N ASP A 160 -28.60 1.38 -11.19
CA ASP A 160 -28.11 1.98 -12.43
C ASP A 160 -27.78 0.91 -13.50
N GLY A 161 -28.11 -0.36 -13.23
CA GLY A 161 -27.87 -1.49 -14.12
C GLY A 161 -26.42 -1.98 -14.18
N LYS A 162 -25.55 -1.53 -13.24
CA LYS A 162 -24.13 -1.90 -13.18
C LYS A 162 -23.93 -3.08 -12.22
N CYS A 163 -23.13 -4.06 -12.61
CA CYS A 163 -22.61 -5.11 -11.73
C CYS A 163 -21.33 -4.67 -11.03
N LEU A 164 -20.93 -5.38 -9.98
CA LEU A 164 -19.63 -5.19 -9.35
C LEU A 164 -18.51 -5.48 -10.34
N LYS A 165 -17.42 -4.71 -10.23
CA LYS A 165 -16.19 -4.95 -10.95
C LYS A 165 -15.52 -6.23 -10.45
N THR A 166 -14.54 -6.75 -11.19
CA THR A 166 -13.78 -7.93 -10.81
C THR A 166 -12.29 -7.63 -10.79
N ALA A 167 -11.58 -8.17 -9.80
CA ALA A 167 -10.12 -8.16 -9.75
C ALA A 167 -9.64 -9.60 -9.57
N GLY A 168 -8.64 -10.04 -10.35
CA GLY A 168 -8.25 -11.44 -10.28
C GLY A 168 -6.79 -11.70 -10.61
N ALA A 169 -6.16 -12.63 -9.89
CA ALA A 169 -4.82 -13.14 -10.15
C ALA A 169 -4.91 -14.41 -10.99
N MET A 170 -4.20 -14.46 -12.11
CA MET A 170 -4.25 -15.57 -13.07
C MET A 170 -2.83 -16.04 -13.40
N ASP A 171 -2.49 -17.23 -12.96
CA ASP A 171 -1.18 -17.88 -13.17
C ASP A 171 -0.97 -18.33 -14.61
N SER A 172 -2.05 -18.74 -15.31
CA SER A 172 -2.05 -19.16 -16.72
C SER A 172 -3.23 -18.53 -17.46
N PHE A 173 -2.92 -17.53 -18.29
CA PHE A 173 -3.95 -16.77 -19.06
C PHE A 173 -4.24 -17.37 -20.45
N ILE A 174 -3.37 -18.24 -20.96
CA ILE A 174 -3.46 -18.77 -22.33
C ILE A 174 -4.75 -19.55 -22.53
N GLU A 175 -5.01 -20.53 -21.66
CA GLU A 175 -6.19 -21.40 -21.74
C GLU A 175 -7.47 -20.70 -21.29
N LYS A 176 -7.34 -19.65 -20.48
CA LYS A 176 -8.44 -18.91 -19.86
C LYS A 176 -8.65 -17.51 -20.48
N LYS A 177 -8.18 -17.29 -21.72
CA LYS A 177 -8.22 -15.96 -22.36
C LYS A 177 -9.63 -15.34 -22.36
N ASN A 178 -10.67 -16.12 -22.61
CA ASN A 178 -12.06 -15.63 -22.59
C ASN A 178 -12.48 -15.12 -21.22
N LEU A 179 -12.06 -15.80 -20.14
CA LEU A 179 -12.32 -15.37 -18.77
C LEU A 179 -11.45 -14.18 -18.40
N ALA A 180 -10.19 -14.15 -18.82
CA ALA A 180 -9.30 -13.01 -18.65
C ALA A 180 -9.92 -11.71 -19.20
N MET A 181 -10.64 -11.79 -20.33
CA MET A 181 -11.33 -10.64 -20.94
C MET A 181 -12.58 -10.18 -20.19
N ARG A 182 -13.03 -10.91 -19.15
CA ARG A 182 -14.14 -10.53 -18.28
C ARG A 182 -13.67 -9.87 -16.98
N VAL A 183 -12.38 -9.96 -16.64
CA VAL A 183 -11.83 -9.37 -15.43
C VAL A 183 -11.57 -7.88 -15.64
N THR A 184 -12.11 -7.03 -14.78
CA THR A 184 -11.89 -5.57 -14.88
C THR A 184 -10.43 -5.20 -14.61
N ASP A 185 -9.82 -5.76 -13.55
CA ASP A 185 -8.42 -5.55 -13.16
C ASP A 185 -7.73 -6.92 -13.01
N LEU A 186 -7.04 -7.35 -14.07
CA LEU A 186 -6.39 -8.65 -14.16
C LEU A 186 -4.93 -8.55 -13.71
N ASN A 187 -4.54 -9.44 -12.80
CA ASN A 187 -3.14 -9.61 -12.40
C ASN A 187 -2.62 -10.90 -13.04
N VAL A 188 -1.63 -10.80 -13.93
CA VAL A 188 -1.03 -11.95 -14.62
C VAL A 188 0.28 -12.33 -13.95
N GLY A 189 0.54 -13.62 -13.75
CA GLY A 189 1.81 -14.12 -13.25
C GLY A 189 2.97 -13.68 -14.17
N ASP A 190 4.00 -13.05 -13.60
CA ASP A 190 5.14 -12.52 -14.35
C ASP A 190 5.89 -13.59 -15.14
N THR A 191 5.96 -14.82 -14.61
CA THR A 191 6.56 -15.97 -15.29
C THR A 191 5.72 -16.46 -16.48
N ALA A 192 4.40 -16.43 -16.36
CA ALA A 192 3.50 -16.77 -17.46
C ALA A 192 3.57 -15.71 -18.58
N ALA A 193 3.60 -14.43 -18.20
CA ALA A 193 3.79 -13.33 -19.15
C ALA A 193 5.12 -13.45 -19.90
N ALA A 194 6.21 -13.74 -19.20
CA ALA A 194 7.55 -13.92 -19.81
C ALA A 194 7.63 -15.16 -20.71
N ALA A 195 6.98 -16.26 -20.32
CA ALA A 195 6.98 -17.50 -21.11
C ALA A 195 6.16 -17.39 -22.42
N HIS A 196 5.16 -16.48 -22.44
CA HIS A 196 4.22 -16.29 -23.54
C HIS A 196 4.13 -14.81 -23.91
N GLN A 197 5.27 -14.16 -24.15
CA GLN A 197 5.36 -12.71 -24.35
C GLN A 197 4.47 -12.19 -25.48
N ALA A 198 4.45 -12.88 -26.63
CA ALA A 198 3.65 -12.43 -27.78
C ALA A 198 2.14 -12.47 -27.51
N GLU A 199 1.69 -13.54 -26.85
CA GLU A 199 0.28 -13.70 -26.44
C GLU A 199 -0.09 -12.70 -25.33
N PHE A 200 0.85 -12.41 -24.45
CA PHE A 200 0.67 -11.42 -23.39
C PHE A 200 0.56 -10.00 -23.95
N ASP A 201 1.44 -9.63 -24.89
CA ASP A 201 1.38 -8.33 -25.58
C ASP A 201 0.04 -8.16 -26.34
N GLN A 202 -0.45 -9.22 -26.96
CA GLN A 202 -1.76 -9.18 -27.60
C GLN A 202 -2.91 -9.06 -26.58
N LEU A 203 -2.82 -9.77 -25.46
CA LEU A 203 -3.79 -9.66 -24.37
C LEU A 203 -3.84 -8.23 -23.82
N LEU A 204 -2.70 -7.57 -23.61
CA LEU A 204 -2.64 -6.19 -23.15
C LEU A 204 -3.37 -5.26 -24.10
N LYS A 205 -3.09 -5.34 -25.41
CA LYS A 205 -3.76 -4.53 -26.45
C LYS A 205 -5.27 -4.76 -26.46
N ASP A 206 -5.69 -6.03 -26.45
CA ASP A 206 -7.11 -6.40 -26.47
C ASP A 206 -7.87 -5.87 -25.26
N ARG A 207 -7.20 -5.87 -24.08
CA ARG A 207 -7.76 -5.39 -22.81
C ARG A 207 -7.78 -3.88 -22.72
N GLU A 208 -6.70 -3.21 -23.15
CA GLU A 208 -6.59 -1.75 -23.18
C GLU A 208 -7.67 -1.14 -24.11
N ALA A 209 -7.90 -1.76 -25.28
CA ALA A 209 -8.95 -1.35 -26.20
C ALA A 209 -10.36 -1.40 -25.59
N LYS A 210 -10.55 -2.17 -24.51
CA LYS A 210 -11.80 -2.24 -23.73
C LYS A 210 -11.79 -1.43 -22.45
N GLY A 211 -10.71 -0.68 -22.17
CA GLY A 211 -10.53 0.06 -20.92
C GLY A 211 -10.32 -0.84 -19.70
N LEU A 212 -9.86 -2.09 -19.90
CA LEU A 212 -9.58 -3.05 -18.84
C LEU A 212 -8.14 -2.92 -18.37
N ARG A 213 -7.93 -2.99 -17.04
CA ARG A 213 -6.61 -2.87 -16.42
C ARG A 213 -5.91 -4.23 -16.36
N THR A 214 -4.58 -4.22 -16.59
CA THR A 214 -3.73 -5.40 -16.39
C THR A 214 -2.50 -5.03 -15.58
N THR A 215 -2.15 -5.87 -14.60
CA THR A 215 -0.95 -5.76 -13.76
C THR A 215 -0.18 -7.07 -13.78
N LEU A 216 1.07 -7.05 -13.35
CA LEU A 216 1.83 -8.27 -13.07
C LEU A 216 1.77 -8.63 -11.59
N TYR A 217 1.96 -9.91 -11.27
CA TYR A 217 2.26 -10.36 -9.91
C TYR A 217 3.35 -11.43 -9.91
N SER A 218 3.96 -11.61 -8.76
CA SER A 218 4.95 -12.65 -8.52
C SER A 218 4.63 -13.39 -7.22
N CYS A 219 4.89 -14.68 -7.19
CA CYS A 219 4.66 -15.54 -6.04
C CYS A 219 5.83 -16.52 -5.81
N THR A 220 5.68 -17.40 -4.82
CA THR A 220 6.66 -18.47 -4.50
C THR A 220 7.15 -19.18 -5.76
N GLY A 221 8.46 -19.33 -5.88
CA GLY A 221 9.12 -19.96 -7.04
C GLY A 221 9.42 -19.03 -8.21
N HIS A 222 8.98 -17.77 -8.19
CA HIS A 222 9.30 -16.79 -9.22
C HIS A 222 10.65 -16.12 -8.97
N ARG A 223 11.43 -15.89 -10.04
CA ARG A 223 12.76 -15.24 -9.99
C ARG A 223 12.91 -14.26 -11.16
N PRO A 224 13.48 -13.07 -10.94
CA PRO A 224 13.80 -12.43 -9.65
C PRO A 224 12.59 -12.34 -8.72
N GLY A 225 12.81 -12.37 -7.39
CA GLY A 225 11.73 -12.52 -6.40
C GLY A 225 11.73 -11.44 -5.31
N ASN A 226 10.73 -11.55 -4.41
CA ASN A 226 10.52 -10.59 -3.31
C ASN A 226 10.52 -11.29 -1.95
N PHE A 227 11.44 -12.23 -1.73
CA PHE A 227 11.53 -13.09 -0.55
C PHE A 227 12.59 -12.59 0.43
N SER A 228 12.59 -13.11 1.65
CA SER A 228 13.59 -12.71 2.66
C SER A 228 15.03 -12.99 2.24
N LEU A 229 15.23 -13.99 1.39
CA LEU A 229 16.54 -14.40 0.87
C LEU A 229 16.85 -13.85 -0.52
N SER A 230 15.94 -13.11 -1.13
CA SER A 230 16.18 -12.41 -2.41
C SER A 230 17.14 -11.24 -2.22
N ALA A 231 18.01 -11.01 -3.20
CA ALA A 231 18.84 -9.82 -3.21
C ALA A 231 17.95 -8.55 -3.32
N PRO A 232 18.30 -7.44 -2.66
CA PRO A 232 17.47 -6.22 -2.66
C PRO A 232 17.12 -5.68 -4.04
N VAL A 233 18.01 -5.85 -5.01
CA VAL A 233 17.81 -5.43 -6.40
C VAL A 233 16.65 -6.16 -7.08
N GLU A 234 16.35 -7.40 -6.69
CA GLU A 234 15.24 -8.19 -7.24
C GLU A 234 13.89 -7.52 -6.96
N SER A 235 13.73 -6.91 -5.78
CA SER A 235 12.50 -6.20 -5.41
C SER A 235 12.32 -4.89 -6.19
N TYR A 236 13.39 -4.20 -6.52
CA TYR A 236 13.36 -3.04 -7.43
C TYR A 236 12.99 -3.48 -8.85
N TRP A 237 13.68 -4.52 -9.35
CA TRP A 237 13.43 -5.07 -10.67
C TRP A 237 11.98 -5.49 -10.87
N SER A 238 11.33 -6.09 -9.89
CA SER A 238 9.92 -6.54 -10.01
C SER A 238 8.97 -5.41 -10.44
N ILE A 239 9.20 -4.21 -9.92
CA ILE A 239 8.41 -3.02 -10.29
C ILE A 239 8.81 -2.51 -11.67
N VAL A 240 10.11 -2.45 -11.95
CA VAL A 240 10.63 -2.03 -13.26
C VAL A 240 10.16 -2.98 -14.35
N ASN A 241 10.12 -4.29 -14.09
CA ASN A 241 9.60 -5.29 -15.01
C ASN A 241 8.11 -5.08 -15.33
N ALA A 242 7.30 -4.67 -14.35
CA ALA A 242 5.91 -4.32 -14.61
C ALA A 242 5.79 -3.09 -15.54
N GLY A 243 6.61 -2.07 -15.33
CA GLY A 243 6.69 -0.91 -16.24
C GLY A 243 7.18 -1.30 -17.64
N LYS A 244 8.26 -2.09 -17.74
CA LYS A 244 8.79 -2.63 -19.01
C LYS A 244 7.73 -3.40 -19.80
N SER A 245 6.91 -4.17 -19.10
CA SER A 245 5.84 -4.98 -19.70
C SER A 245 4.62 -4.17 -20.13
N GLY A 246 4.61 -2.85 -19.96
CA GLY A 246 3.48 -1.99 -20.30
C GLY A 246 2.25 -2.19 -19.42
N THR A 247 2.40 -2.77 -18.25
CA THR A 247 1.30 -3.01 -17.32
C THR A 247 1.05 -1.84 -16.38
N ALA A 248 -0.18 -1.75 -15.86
CA ALA A 248 -0.60 -0.66 -14.99
C ALA A 248 -0.04 -0.75 -13.56
N GLY A 249 0.72 -1.78 -13.21
CA GLY A 249 1.32 -1.93 -11.91
C GLY A 249 1.72 -3.35 -11.55
N PHE A 250 2.01 -3.54 -10.27
CA PHE A 250 2.49 -4.79 -9.69
C PHE A 250 1.67 -5.15 -8.44
N LEU A 251 1.25 -6.40 -8.34
CA LEU A 251 0.54 -6.95 -7.18
C LEU A 251 1.48 -7.81 -6.33
N ARG A 252 1.43 -7.61 -5.02
CA ARG A 252 1.83 -8.62 -4.04
C ARG A 252 0.59 -9.13 -3.32
N TRP A 253 0.44 -10.45 -3.26
CA TRP A 253 -0.76 -11.08 -2.73
C TRP A 253 -0.92 -10.91 -1.21
N ALA A 254 0.18 -10.75 -0.48
CA ALA A 254 0.19 -10.53 0.96
C ALA A 254 1.19 -9.44 1.35
N TYR A 255 0.78 -8.61 2.32
CA TYR A 255 1.54 -7.45 2.76
C TYR A 255 2.07 -7.59 4.20
N ASP A 256 1.25 -8.12 5.11
CA ASP A 256 1.53 -8.27 6.54
C ASP A 256 0.89 -9.53 7.17
N ALA A 257 0.73 -10.58 6.38
CA ALA A 257 0.33 -11.91 6.86
C ALA A 257 1.52 -12.60 7.55
N TRP A 258 1.82 -12.15 8.76
CA TRP A 258 3.01 -12.56 9.49
C TRP A 258 2.95 -14.03 9.94
N VAL A 259 4.08 -14.70 9.84
CA VAL A 259 4.35 -15.97 10.55
C VAL A 259 4.40 -15.71 12.07
N GLU A 260 4.54 -16.74 12.87
CA GLU A 260 4.44 -16.62 14.33
C GLU A 260 5.48 -15.67 14.95
N ASP A 261 6.72 -15.71 14.49
CA ASP A 261 7.83 -14.86 14.98
C ASP A 261 8.65 -14.26 13.83
N PRO A 262 8.08 -13.35 13.02
CA PRO A 262 8.69 -12.88 11.78
C PRO A 262 9.99 -12.09 11.99
N LEU A 263 10.29 -11.67 13.23
CA LEU A 263 11.54 -10.97 13.55
C LEU A 263 12.74 -11.90 13.70
N ASN A 264 12.51 -13.16 14.04
CA ASN A 264 13.56 -14.16 14.25
C ASN A 264 13.51 -15.28 13.22
N ASP A 265 12.30 -15.63 12.73
CA ASP A 265 12.09 -16.70 11.75
C ASP A 265 11.06 -16.27 10.73
N THR A 266 11.46 -16.23 9.45
CA THR A 266 10.59 -15.87 8.33
C THR A 266 10.04 -17.07 7.57
N THR A 267 10.34 -18.31 8.02
CA THR A 267 9.90 -19.54 7.35
C THR A 267 8.39 -19.72 7.38
N HIS A 268 7.86 -20.30 6.33
CA HIS A 268 6.44 -20.62 6.18
C HIS A 268 6.29 -22.08 5.74
N SER A 269 5.22 -22.75 6.16
CA SER A 269 4.99 -24.17 5.85
C SER A 269 4.76 -24.47 4.36
N LYS A 270 4.24 -23.50 3.60
CA LYS A 270 3.88 -23.67 2.17
C LYS A 270 4.68 -22.76 1.23
N PHE A 271 5.11 -21.60 1.69
CA PHE A 271 5.71 -20.55 0.88
C PHE A 271 7.16 -20.28 1.24
N GLU A 272 7.87 -19.61 0.37
CA GLU A 272 9.23 -19.18 0.65
C GLU A 272 9.30 -18.17 1.79
N PRO A 273 10.41 -18.13 2.54
CA PRO A 273 10.56 -17.20 3.64
C PRO A 273 10.28 -15.74 3.22
N GLY A 274 9.33 -15.09 3.90
CA GLY A 274 8.96 -13.72 3.65
C GLY A 274 8.02 -13.48 2.47
N ASP A 275 7.51 -14.51 1.82
CA ASP A 275 6.53 -14.36 0.74
C ASP A 275 5.21 -13.74 1.23
N CYS A 276 4.79 -14.08 2.45
CA CYS A 276 3.52 -13.61 3.01
C CYS A 276 3.55 -12.18 3.56
N PHE A 277 4.70 -11.52 3.60
CA PHE A 277 4.80 -10.18 4.17
C PHE A 277 5.98 -9.36 3.63
N LEU A 278 5.78 -8.07 3.52
CA LEU A 278 6.78 -7.07 3.11
C LEU A 278 7.22 -6.15 4.25
N ILE A 279 6.46 -6.14 5.34
CA ILE A 279 6.75 -5.35 6.55
C ILE A 279 6.84 -6.26 7.76
N TYR A 280 7.47 -5.77 8.82
CA TYR A 280 7.64 -6.49 10.07
C TYR A 280 6.87 -5.81 11.20
N PRO A 281 6.36 -6.56 12.19
CA PRO A 281 5.83 -5.95 13.39
C PRO A 281 6.97 -5.28 14.18
N ASP A 282 6.65 -4.32 15.05
CA ASP A 282 7.63 -3.86 16.06
C ASP A 282 7.68 -4.91 17.17
N GLU A 283 7.30 -4.66 18.36
CA GLU A 283 7.29 -5.68 19.42
C GLU A 283 5.88 -6.25 19.59
N LYS A 284 5.75 -7.59 19.76
CA LYS A 284 4.46 -8.29 19.98
C LYS A 284 3.61 -7.73 21.13
N THR A 285 4.24 -7.03 22.07
CA THR A 285 3.62 -6.54 23.30
C THR A 285 3.29 -5.05 23.30
N ALA A 286 3.62 -4.32 22.24
CA ALA A 286 3.36 -2.89 22.17
C ALA A 286 1.86 -2.61 22.03
N ARG A 287 1.31 -1.78 22.91
CA ARG A 287 -0.10 -1.37 22.88
C ARG A 287 -0.48 -0.54 21.64
N ASP A 288 0.49 0.03 20.96
CA ASP A 288 0.36 0.80 19.71
C ASP A 288 1.54 0.38 18.79
N PRO A 289 1.51 -0.83 18.22
CA PRO A 289 2.62 -1.40 17.49
C PRO A 289 2.95 -0.55 16.26
N ILE A 290 4.23 -0.25 16.11
CA ILE A 290 4.77 0.46 14.95
C ILE A 290 5.31 -0.60 13.99
N SER A 291 4.73 -0.71 12.80
CA SER A 291 5.26 -1.58 11.76
C SER A 291 6.61 -1.07 11.24
N ARG A 292 7.51 -1.99 10.99
CA ARG A 292 8.84 -1.73 10.42
C ARG A 292 8.82 -2.01 8.92
N SER A 293 9.35 -1.09 8.13
CA SER A 293 9.62 -1.33 6.72
C SER A 293 10.73 -2.38 6.56
N SER A 294 10.77 -3.02 5.42
CA SER A 294 11.87 -3.91 5.01
C SER A 294 12.66 -3.31 3.85
N VAL A 295 13.88 -3.82 3.63
CA VAL A 295 14.67 -3.45 2.45
C VAL A 295 13.90 -3.77 1.16
N ARG A 296 13.15 -4.86 1.12
CA ARG A 296 12.30 -5.25 -0.01
C ARG A 296 11.27 -4.17 -0.32
N LEU A 297 10.53 -3.72 0.69
CA LEU A 297 9.52 -2.67 0.53
C LEU A 297 10.12 -1.33 0.10
N GLU A 298 11.26 -0.93 0.68
CA GLU A 298 11.92 0.34 0.29
C GLU A 298 12.44 0.28 -1.15
N ARG A 299 12.97 -0.87 -1.59
CA ARG A 299 13.40 -1.06 -2.99
C ARG A 299 12.22 -1.10 -3.97
N MET A 300 11.10 -1.72 -3.59
CA MET A 300 9.86 -1.62 -4.39
C MET A 300 9.36 -0.17 -4.47
N ALA A 301 9.37 0.56 -3.35
CA ALA A 301 8.99 1.97 -3.33
C ALA A 301 9.87 2.85 -4.23
N GLU A 302 11.15 2.55 -4.32
CA GLU A 302 12.08 3.20 -5.24
C GLU A 302 11.68 2.91 -6.70
N GLY A 303 11.44 1.65 -7.03
CA GLY A 303 10.96 1.25 -8.36
C GLY A 303 9.65 1.94 -8.75
N VAL A 304 8.69 2.03 -7.82
CA VAL A 304 7.41 2.75 -8.05
C VAL A 304 7.65 4.22 -8.40
N ARG A 305 8.54 4.91 -7.67
CA ARG A 305 8.86 6.31 -7.98
C ARG A 305 9.48 6.46 -9.36
N ASP A 306 10.39 5.57 -9.74
CA ASP A 306 11.12 5.64 -10.98
C ASP A 306 10.23 5.32 -12.19
N VAL A 307 9.41 4.27 -12.11
CA VAL A 307 8.43 3.94 -13.16
C VAL A 307 7.38 5.04 -13.31
N ASN A 308 6.86 5.58 -12.19
CA ASN A 308 5.92 6.70 -12.25
C ASN A 308 6.54 7.96 -12.86
N LYS A 309 7.83 8.23 -12.59
CA LYS A 309 8.55 9.35 -13.21
C LYS A 309 8.58 9.20 -14.72
N LEU A 310 8.91 8.01 -15.24
CA LEU A 310 8.90 7.74 -16.68
C LEU A 310 7.49 7.89 -17.28
N ALA A 311 6.46 7.42 -16.59
CA ALA A 311 5.06 7.58 -17.02
C ALA A 311 4.64 9.06 -17.11
N VAL A 312 5.08 9.89 -16.17
CA VAL A 312 4.84 11.35 -16.22
C VAL A 312 5.58 11.97 -17.41
N ILE A 313 6.85 11.62 -17.60
CA ILE A 313 7.66 12.12 -18.75
C ILE A 313 6.99 11.73 -20.06
N GLU A 314 6.58 10.47 -20.24
CA GLU A 314 5.91 10.01 -21.46
C GLU A 314 4.60 10.74 -21.72
N LYS A 315 3.81 10.97 -20.66
CA LYS A 315 2.52 11.67 -20.75
C LYS A 315 2.68 13.14 -21.14
N GLU A 316 3.65 13.84 -20.53
CA GLU A 316 3.84 15.29 -20.70
C GLU A 316 4.77 15.68 -21.85
N ALA A 317 5.65 14.76 -22.25
CA ALA A 317 6.58 14.90 -23.37
C ALA A 317 6.56 13.64 -24.26
N PRO A 318 5.48 13.41 -25.04
CA PRO A 318 5.30 12.17 -25.83
C PRO A 318 6.44 11.91 -26.83
N GLN A 319 7.15 12.95 -27.27
CA GLN A 319 8.33 12.83 -28.13
C GLN A 319 9.51 12.09 -27.47
N MET A 320 9.51 11.92 -26.14
CA MET A 320 10.53 11.18 -25.41
C MET A 320 10.20 9.69 -25.28
N LYS A 321 9.04 9.24 -25.78
CA LYS A 321 8.58 7.84 -25.69
C LYS A 321 9.61 6.84 -26.21
N THR A 322 10.19 7.12 -27.38
CA THR A 322 11.20 6.23 -27.99
C THR A 322 12.44 6.06 -27.10
N GLU A 323 12.86 7.08 -26.38
CA GLU A 323 14.01 6.99 -25.47
C GLU A 323 13.64 6.21 -24.20
N ILE A 324 12.43 6.34 -23.70
CA ILE A 324 11.91 5.53 -22.60
C ILE A 324 11.83 4.05 -23.00
N GLU A 325 11.32 3.76 -24.20
CA GLU A 325 11.27 2.39 -24.73
C GLU A 325 12.66 1.78 -24.88
N LYS A 326 13.66 2.54 -25.37
CA LYS A 326 15.07 2.11 -25.44
C LYS A 326 15.63 1.82 -24.05
N LEU A 327 15.32 2.64 -23.06
CA LEU A 327 15.77 2.44 -21.70
C LEU A 327 15.25 1.11 -21.13
N TYR A 328 13.96 0.80 -21.31
CA TYR A 328 13.39 -0.49 -20.92
C TYR A 328 13.97 -1.65 -21.74
N ALA A 329 14.24 -1.48 -23.02
CA ALA A 329 14.83 -2.50 -23.88
C ALA A 329 16.25 -2.90 -23.45
N GLY A 330 16.98 -2.03 -22.74
CA GLY A 330 18.27 -2.32 -22.14
C GLY A 330 18.26 -3.38 -21.03
N ILE A 331 17.07 -3.73 -20.50
CA ILE A 331 16.93 -4.75 -19.46
C ILE A 331 16.72 -6.12 -20.11
N SER A 332 17.69 -7.01 -19.99
CA SER A 332 17.64 -8.37 -20.56
C SER A 332 17.06 -9.40 -19.60
N THR A 333 17.14 -9.15 -18.29
CA THR A 333 16.60 -10.05 -17.26
C THR A 333 15.09 -10.19 -17.40
N THR A 334 14.60 -11.44 -17.38
CA THR A 334 13.18 -11.80 -17.48
C THR A 334 12.75 -12.65 -16.29
N ALA A 335 11.45 -12.63 -15.98
CA ALA A 335 10.88 -13.51 -14.97
C ALA A 335 10.97 -14.98 -15.40
N ARG A 336 11.25 -15.86 -14.44
CA ARG A 336 11.30 -17.29 -14.63
C ARG A 336 10.74 -18.04 -13.44
N GLY A 337 10.02 -19.13 -13.70
CA GLY A 337 9.59 -20.08 -12.68
C GLY A 337 10.77 -20.99 -12.30
N ASN A 338 11.45 -20.70 -11.20
CA ASN A 338 12.53 -21.53 -10.68
C ASN A 338 12.68 -21.31 -9.18
N LYS A 339 12.65 -22.40 -8.40
CA LYS A 339 12.87 -22.34 -6.95
C LYS A 339 14.30 -21.96 -6.56
N ALA A 340 15.29 -22.17 -7.44
CA ALA A 340 16.67 -21.79 -7.18
C ALA A 340 16.81 -20.26 -7.19
N PHE A 341 17.44 -19.72 -6.15
CA PHE A 341 17.79 -18.30 -6.09
C PHE A 341 18.74 -17.89 -7.22
N LEU A 342 18.83 -16.61 -7.48
CA LEU A 342 19.81 -16.07 -8.42
C LEU A 342 21.22 -16.37 -7.89
N THR A 343 22.12 -16.75 -8.79
CA THR A 343 23.55 -16.84 -8.49
C THR A 343 24.14 -15.44 -8.35
N ASP A 344 25.31 -15.33 -7.70
CA ASP A 344 26.03 -14.05 -7.56
C ASP A 344 26.27 -13.37 -8.91
N ALA A 345 26.60 -14.14 -9.96
CA ALA A 345 26.78 -13.60 -11.31
C ALA A 345 25.47 -13.06 -11.90
N GLN A 346 24.32 -13.69 -11.66
CA GLN A 346 23.02 -13.21 -12.09
C GLN A 346 22.60 -11.95 -11.31
N ILE A 347 22.89 -11.91 -10.00
CA ILE A 347 22.66 -10.74 -9.17
C ILE A 347 23.52 -9.56 -9.63
N ALA A 348 24.79 -9.81 -9.98
CA ALA A 348 25.68 -8.77 -10.53
C ALA A 348 25.15 -8.21 -11.85
N THR A 349 24.79 -9.09 -12.80
CA THR A 349 24.17 -8.66 -14.07
C THR A 349 22.91 -7.82 -13.83
N LEU A 350 22.00 -8.30 -12.94
CA LEU A 350 20.78 -7.58 -12.61
C LEU A 350 21.05 -6.22 -11.97
N SER A 351 22.08 -6.14 -11.11
CA SER A 351 22.49 -4.88 -10.49
C SER A 351 22.99 -3.88 -11.52
N ASP A 352 23.86 -4.31 -12.43
CA ASP A 352 24.38 -3.47 -13.51
C ASP A 352 23.27 -2.97 -14.46
N GLU A 353 22.28 -3.83 -14.76
CA GLU A 353 21.09 -3.44 -15.54
C GLU A 353 20.28 -2.36 -14.80
N MET A 354 20.04 -2.53 -13.50
CA MET A 354 19.24 -1.58 -12.71
C MET A 354 19.97 -0.26 -12.46
N ASP A 355 21.27 -0.29 -12.23
CA ASP A 355 22.09 0.93 -12.11
C ASP A 355 22.09 1.72 -13.43
N THR A 356 22.23 1.02 -14.58
CA THR A 356 22.14 1.61 -15.92
C THR A 356 20.74 2.22 -16.16
N PHE A 357 19.70 1.52 -15.76
CA PHE A 357 18.32 2.00 -15.87
C PHE A 357 18.10 3.27 -15.04
N GLN A 358 18.56 3.31 -13.79
CA GLN A 358 18.46 4.48 -12.92
C GLN A 358 19.26 5.69 -13.48
N ALA A 359 20.45 5.45 -14.01
CA ALA A 359 21.23 6.49 -14.67
C ALA A 359 20.49 7.07 -15.89
N GLY A 360 19.89 6.21 -16.71
CA GLY A 360 19.07 6.64 -17.85
C GLY A 360 17.82 7.44 -17.45
N ILE A 361 17.18 7.09 -16.32
CA ILE A 361 16.07 7.91 -15.79
C ILE A 361 16.55 9.31 -15.40
N ALA A 362 17.73 9.44 -14.79
CA ALA A 362 18.29 10.73 -14.43
C ALA A 362 18.53 11.58 -15.71
N ASP A 363 19.15 11.00 -16.74
CA ASP A 363 19.38 11.67 -18.01
C ASP A 363 18.07 12.09 -18.70
N LEU A 364 17.06 11.22 -18.72
CA LEU A 364 15.74 11.55 -19.29
C LEU A 364 15.04 12.64 -18.49
N THR A 365 15.19 12.65 -17.18
CA THR A 365 14.66 13.71 -16.31
C THR A 365 15.28 15.05 -16.63
N ASP A 366 16.61 15.11 -16.78
CA ASP A 366 17.31 16.33 -17.16
C ASP A 366 16.91 16.83 -18.56
N GLN A 367 16.71 15.93 -19.52
CA GLN A 367 16.20 16.27 -20.85
C GLN A 367 14.77 16.83 -20.78
N TYR A 368 13.91 16.19 -19.99
CA TYR A 368 12.54 16.62 -19.77
C TYR A 368 12.48 18.03 -19.14
N ILE A 369 13.29 18.29 -18.11
CA ILE A 369 13.38 19.61 -17.46
C ILE A 369 13.82 20.67 -18.48
N LYS A 370 14.85 20.39 -19.27
CA LYS A 370 15.31 21.31 -20.32
C LYS A 370 14.24 21.58 -21.38
N LEU A 371 13.50 20.54 -21.76
CA LEU A 371 12.47 20.62 -22.79
C LEU A 371 11.23 21.42 -22.33
N THR A 372 10.83 21.24 -21.08
CA THR A 372 9.60 21.83 -20.53
C THR A 372 9.84 23.15 -19.80
N GLY A 373 11.09 23.47 -19.47
CA GLY A 373 11.44 24.63 -18.63
C GLY A 373 10.97 24.51 -17.19
N ARG A 374 10.54 23.32 -16.75
CA ARG A 374 10.12 23.09 -15.35
C ARG A 374 11.31 23.21 -14.41
N THR A 375 11.11 23.97 -13.34
CA THR A 375 12.02 24.05 -12.20
C THR A 375 11.25 23.60 -10.96
N GLU A 376 11.95 23.27 -9.85
CA GLU A 376 11.30 22.92 -8.55
C GLU A 376 10.25 23.97 -8.08
N GLU A 377 10.33 25.20 -8.59
CA GLU A 377 9.36 26.26 -8.31
C GLU A 377 8.05 26.11 -9.11
N THR A 378 8.11 25.56 -10.34
CA THR A 378 6.92 25.34 -11.20
C THR A 378 6.10 24.13 -10.78
N GLU A 379 6.70 23.10 -10.15
CA GLU A 379 5.96 21.97 -9.60
C GLU A 379 5.03 22.43 -8.46
N ASN A 380 5.48 23.37 -7.60
CA ASN A 380 4.66 23.96 -6.54
C ASN A 380 3.47 24.78 -7.06
N GLU A 381 3.54 25.34 -8.28
CA GLU A 381 2.42 26.08 -8.87
C GLU A 381 1.41 25.14 -9.58
N SER A 382 1.86 24.00 -10.13
CA SER A 382 0.98 23.06 -10.81
C SER A 382 0.14 22.22 -9.83
N GLU A 383 0.72 21.82 -8.70
CA GLU A 383 -0.04 21.17 -7.61
C GLU A 383 -1.12 22.11 -7.02
N THR A 384 -0.82 23.42 -6.96
CA THR A 384 -1.79 24.43 -6.48
C THR A 384 -2.91 24.67 -7.49
N LYS A 385 -2.68 24.49 -8.78
CA LYS A 385 -3.71 24.67 -9.83
C LYS A 385 -4.62 23.43 -9.96
N THR A 386 -4.08 22.25 -9.77
CA THR A 386 -4.87 20.98 -9.85
C THR A 386 -5.83 20.86 -8.66
N GLU A 387 -5.46 21.40 -7.46
CA GLU A 387 -6.37 21.47 -6.31
C GLU A 387 -7.45 22.56 -6.45
N THR A 388 -7.29 23.52 -7.36
CA THR A 388 -8.22 24.66 -7.51
C THR A 388 -9.31 24.41 -8.57
N GLU A 389 -9.09 23.49 -9.52
CA GLU A 389 -10.09 23.19 -10.58
C GLU A 389 -11.11 22.10 -10.21
N THR A 390 -10.93 21.41 -9.07
CA THR A 390 -11.87 20.36 -8.60
C THR A 390 -12.84 20.84 -7.52
N GLU A 391 -12.81 22.14 -7.14
CA GLU A 391 -13.69 22.73 -6.10
C GLU A 391 -14.80 23.63 -6.65
N SER A 392 -15.36 23.37 -7.78
CA SER A 392 -16.59 24.04 -8.22
C SER A 392 -17.63 23.02 -8.66
N GLU A 393 -18.26 22.40 -7.70
CA GLU A 393 -19.71 22.18 -7.65
C GLU A 393 -20.08 21.31 -6.42
N THR A 394 -20.96 21.89 -5.65
CA THR A 394 -21.79 21.39 -4.53
C THR A 394 -21.31 21.73 -3.12
N LYS A 395 -21.63 22.94 -2.73
CA LYS A 395 -21.75 23.33 -1.31
C LYS A 395 -23.00 22.71 -0.71
N GLN A 396 -22.84 21.73 0.18
CA GLN A 396 -23.71 21.64 1.36
C GLN A 396 -22.85 21.41 2.61
N GLN A 397 -23.09 22.25 3.57
CA GLN A 397 -22.32 22.56 4.76
C GLN A 397 -22.56 21.51 5.85
N MET A 398 -21.47 20.90 6.38
CA MET A 398 -21.42 20.49 7.78
C MET A 398 -20.00 20.72 8.35
N PRO A 399 -19.83 21.06 9.62
CA PRO A 399 -18.69 21.83 10.11
C PRO A 399 -17.44 20.97 10.37
N SER A 400 -16.36 21.30 9.67
CA SER A 400 -15.03 20.76 9.90
C SER A 400 -14.30 21.53 11.02
N THR A 401 -14.13 20.93 12.19
CA THR A 401 -13.37 21.50 13.33
C THR A 401 -11.93 20.94 13.49
N ALA A 402 -11.40 20.17 12.53
CA ALA A 402 -10.08 19.54 12.65
C ALA A 402 -8.88 20.30 12.06
N ALA A 403 -9.08 21.34 11.26
CA ALA A 403 -8.02 21.96 10.43
C ALA A 403 -7.21 23.07 11.10
N LYS A 404 -7.46 23.49 12.35
CA LYS A 404 -6.80 24.64 12.98
C LYS A 404 -6.09 24.39 14.31
N ALA A 405 -5.85 23.16 14.74
CA ALA A 405 -5.25 22.89 16.04
C ALA A 405 -3.74 23.24 16.07
N LYS A 406 -3.35 24.12 17.01
CA LYS A 406 -1.96 24.45 17.33
C LYS A 406 -1.21 23.18 17.78
N PRO A 407 0.10 23.02 17.46
CA PRO A 407 0.88 21.91 17.98
C PRO A 407 0.84 21.85 19.51
N ALA A 408 0.86 20.65 20.07
CA ALA A 408 0.87 20.45 21.51
C ALA A 408 2.14 21.04 22.14
N LYS A 409 2.07 21.30 23.45
CA LYS A 409 3.20 21.78 24.25
C LYS A 409 4.38 20.80 24.20
N VAL A 410 5.60 21.29 23.97
CA VAL A 410 6.81 20.48 24.03
C VAL A 410 7.04 19.98 25.46
N LYS A 411 7.14 18.65 25.63
CA LYS A 411 7.40 17.97 26.90
C LYS A 411 8.83 17.40 26.94
N GLY A 412 9.34 17.11 28.15
CA GLY A 412 10.60 16.41 28.33
C GLY A 412 11.86 17.22 27.97
N LEU A 413 11.80 18.57 27.95
CA LEU A 413 13.01 19.38 27.73
C LEU A 413 14.02 19.12 28.79
N SER A 414 15.23 18.72 28.40
CA SER A 414 16.42 18.57 29.24
C SER A 414 17.59 19.39 28.68
N VAL A 415 18.46 19.87 29.54
CA VAL A 415 19.68 20.64 29.18
C VAL A 415 20.86 20.06 29.91
N LYS A 416 21.86 19.56 29.17
CA LYS A 416 23.08 18.96 29.72
C LYS A 416 24.32 19.72 29.26
N ALA A 417 25.29 19.91 30.16
CA ALA A 417 26.60 20.43 29.79
C ALA A 417 27.49 19.26 29.33
N VAL A 418 27.98 19.31 28.10
CA VAL A 418 28.75 18.20 27.48
C VAL A 418 30.24 18.51 27.37
N SER A 419 30.61 19.77 27.14
CA SER A 419 32.03 20.20 27.11
C SER A 419 32.12 21.72 27.37
N LYS A 420 33.37 22.25 27.49
CA LYS A 420 33.60 23.68 27.67
C LYS A 420 32.86 24.51 26.63
N GLY A 421 31.96 25.41 27.04
CA GLY A 421 31.21 26.31 26.19
C GLY A 421 30.08 25.68 25.39
N LYS A 422 29.63 24.44 25.70
CA LYS A 422 28.55 23.74 24.95
C LYS A 422 27.49 23.18 25.88
N LEU A 423 26.20 23.41 25.50
CA LEU A 423 25.01 22.81 26.14
C LEU A 423 24.20 22.06 25.10
N VAL A 424 23.82 20.82 25.40
CA VAL A 424 22.93 19.99 24.58
C VAL A 424 21.55 20.00 25.19
N LEU A 425 20.57 20.32 24.34
CA LEU A 425 19.15 20.28 24.65
C LEU A 425 18.56 19.03 23.96
N LYS A 426 17.65 18.32 24.67
CA LYS A 426 16.83 17.25 24.11
C LYS A 426 15.41 17.39 24.64
N TRP A 427 14.41 16.98 23.83
CA TRP A 427 12.98 17.00 24.18
C TRP A 427 12.22 15.86 23.51
N LYS A 428 10.98 15.60 23.94
CA LYS A 428 10.12 14.59 23.32
C LYS A 428 9.51 15.14 22.03
N LYS A 429 9.38 14.29 21.00
CA LYS A 429 8.71 14.62 19.75
C LYS A 429 7.28 15.07 20.02
N VAL A 430 6.84 16.11 19.34
CA VAL A 430 5.45 16.59 19.37
C VAL A 430 4.72 16.10 18.13
N ARG A 431 3.56 15.48 18.33
CA ARG A 431 2.70 15.03 17.24
C ARG A 431 2.24 16.22 16.42
N ASN A 432 2.17 16.09 15.11
CA ASN A 432 1.75 17.13 14.16
C ASN A 432 2.61 18.41 14.22
N ALA A 433 3.89 18.31 14.59
CA ALA A 433 4.84 19.40 14.49
C ALA A 433 5.71 19.23 13.23
N ASP A 434 5.89 20.32 12.47
CA ASP A 434 6.80 20.37 11.33
C ASP A 434 8.21 20.79 11.74
N GLY A 435 8.36 21.25 12.96
CA GLY A 435 9.66 21.63 13.50
C GLY A 435 9.59 22.30 14.86
N TYR A 436 10.74 22.82 15.30
CA TYR A 436 10.88 23.41 16.63
C TYR A 436 11.64 24.73 16.57
N VAL A 437 11.33 25.61 17.53
CA VAL A 437 12.08 26.83 17.75
C VAL A 437 12.62 26.84 19.16
N VAL A 438 13.94 27.01 19.27
CA VAL A 438 14.67 27.06 20.55
C VAL A 438 14.89 28.51 20.93
N TYR A 439 14.55 28.85 22.16
CA TYR A 439 14.74 30.18 22.76
C TYR A 439 15.68 30.08 23.95
N ARG A 440 16.47 31.13 24.17
CA ARG A 440 17.44 31.25 25.27
C ARG A 440 17.32 32.60 25.94
N ALA A 441 17.52 32.59 27.26
CA ALA A 441 17.69 33.79 28.09
C ALA A 441 18.83 33.62 29.08
N ASP A 442 19.33 34.73 29.57
CA ASP A 442 20.40 34.78 30.61
C ASP A 442 19.82 34.78 32.05
N LYS A 443 18.53 35.03 32.23
CA LYS A 443 17.78 35.02 33.50
C LYS A 443 16.48 34.23 33.32
N LYS A 444 15.98 33.57 34.38
CA LYS A 444 14.75 32.74 34.32
C LYS A 444 13.52 33.52 33.85
N LYS A 445 13.36 34.72 34.37
CA LYS A 445 12.28 35.67 33.98
C LYS A 445 12.75 36.69 32.95
N GLY A 446 13.86 36.50 32.25
CA GLY A 446 14.42 37.41 31.29
C GLY A 446 13.76 37.32 29.90
N LYS A 447 14.15 38.21 28.98
CA LYS A 447 13.71 38.21 27.58
C LYS A 447 14.34 37.05 26.84
N TYR A 448 13.55 36.10 26.40
CA TYR A 448 14.00 34.91 25.60
C TYR A 448 14.18 35.29 24.14
N LYS A 449 15.39 35.19 23.63
CA LYS A 449 15.71 35.39 22.23
C LYS A 449 15.71 34.06 21.48
N LYS A 450 15.23 34.05 20.25
CA LYS A 450 15.28 32.89 19.35
C LYS A 450 16.72 32.60 18.98
N VAL A 451 17.19 31.36 19.21
CA VAL A 451 18.57 30.96 18.93
C VAL A 451 18.68 29.93 17.82
N LYS A 452 17.62 29.17 17.55
CA LYS A 452 17.61 28.23 16.42
C LYS A 452 16.17 27.88 16.00
N VAL A 453 15.96 27.78 14.70
CA VAL A 453 14.81 27.10 14.09
C VAL A 453 15.31 25.75 13.56
N LEU A 454 14.58 24.69 13.86
CA LEU A 454 14.87 23.33 13.43
C LEU A 454 13.69 22.89 12.55
N ASN A 455 13.90 22.81 11.25
CA ASN A 455 12.92 22.28 10.31
C ASN A 455 12.97 20.75 10.36
N GLY A 456 11.82 20.14 10.57
CA GLY A 456 11.62 18.68 10.66
C GLY A 456 11.22 18.21 12.05
N ALA A 457 10.13 17.44 12.09
CA ALA A 457 9.52 16.89 13.33
C ALA A 457 10.45 15.95 14.12
N ARG A 458 11.42 15.33 13.45
CA ARG A 458 12.40 14.40 14.05
C ARG A 458 13.59 15.09 14.68
N LYS A 459 13.78 16.41 14.47
CA LYS A 459 14.91 17.18 15.07
C LYS A 459 14.62 17.55 16.51
N ILE A 460 14.70 16.61 17.41
CA ILE A 460 14.37 16.72 18.83
C ILE A 460 15.57 17.05 19.74
N SER A 461 16.69 17.48 19.16
CA SER A 461 17.88 17.91 19.89
C SER A 461 18.54 19.11 19.24
N PHE A 462 19.27 19.88 20.06
CA PHE A 462 20.05 21.04 19.61
C PHE A 462 21.25 21.25 20.50
N THR A 463 22.43 21.47 19.89
CA THR A 463 23.67 21.83 20.63
C THR A 463 23.92 23.32 20.49
N ASN A 464 23.83 24.05 21.61
CA ASN A 464 24.20 25.45 21.65
C ASN A 464 25.68 25.57 22.00
N LYS A 465 26.46 26.20 21.12
CA LYS A 465 27.91 26.33 21.20
C LYS A 465 28.34 27.78 21.53
N LYS A 466 29.61 28.01 21.82
CA LYS A 466 30.23 29.32 22.08
C LYS A 466 29.58 30.06 23.28
N LEU A 467 29.25 29.32 24.32
CA LEU A 467 28.66 29.88 25.53
C LEU A 467 29.75 30.28 26.55
N LYS A 468 29.49 31.37 27.28
CA LYS A 468 30.42 31.83 28.33
C LYS A 468 30.48 30.81 29.47
N LYS A 469 31.71 30.39 29.86
CA LYS A 469 31.96 29.47 30.99
C LYS A 469 31.36 30.05 32.27
N LYS A 470 31.04 29.14 33.21
CA LYS A 470 30.45 29.45 34.52
C LYS A 470 29.13 30.24 34.48
N LYS A 471 28.58 30.60 33.28
CA LYS A 471 27.30 31.29 33.13
C LYS A 471 26.15 30.29 33.03
N THR A 472 25.00 30.57 33.66
CA THR A 472 23.78 29.80 33.55
C THR A 472 22.92 30.37 32.41
N TYR A 473 22.42 29.48 31.53
CA TYR A 473 21.49 29.83 30.47
C TYR A 473 20.17 29.08 30.62
N TYR A 474 19.09 29.76 30.34
CA TYR A 474 17.70 29.30 30.43
C TYR A 474 17.15 29.08 29.05
N TYR A 475 16.45 27.95 28.84
CA TYR A 475 15.91 27.56 27.55
C TYR A 475 14.45 27.20 27.65
N LYS A 476 13.71 27.52 26.60
CA LYS A 476 12.38 26.97 26.29
C LYS A 476 12.31 26.64 24.81
N VAL A 477 11.45 25.68 24.45
CA VAL A 477 11.26 25.21 23.09
C VAL A 477 9.76 25.22 22.78
N CYS A 478 9.35 25.67 21.60
CA CYS A 478 8.02 25.44 21.10
C CYS A 478 8.07 24.65 19.79
N ALA A 479 7.06 23.84 19.56
CA ALA A 479 6.81 23.21 18.27
C ALA A 479 6.09 24.22 17.35
N TYR A 480 6.27 24.08 16.06
CA TYR A 480 5.44 24.79 15.08
C TYR A 480 4.93 23.80 14.03
N ARG A 481 3.78 24.16 13.43
CA ARG A 481 3.19 23.51 12.26
C ARG A 481 3.10 24.55 11.14
N LYS A 482 3.32 24.13 9.92
CA LYS A 482 3.08 24.95 8.73
C LYS A 482 1.61 24.83 8.34
N VAL A 483 0.97 25.94 8.11
CA VAL A 483 -0.37 26.03 7.54
C VAL A 483 -0.26 27.00 6.38
N GLY A 484 -0.15 26.45 5.18
CA GLY A 484 0.30 27.21 4.01
C GLY A 484 1.68 27.84 4.27
N LYS A 485 1.90 29.05 3.82
CA LYS A 485 3.14 29.83 4.03
C LYS A 485 3.36 30.31 5.49
N LYS A 486 2.37 30.13 6.40
CA LYS A 486 2.44 30.62 7.78
C LYS A 486 2.81 29.51 8.77
N LYS A 487 3.61 29.85 9.80
CA LYS A 487 3.92 28.94 10.92
C LYS A 487 2.98 29.21 12.08
N VAL A 488 2.24 28.17 12.50
CA VAL A 488 1.40 28.20 13.71
C VAL A 488 2.20 27.56 14.84
N TYR A 489 2.39 28.30 15.93
CA TYR A 489 3.25 27.88 17.05
C TYR A 489 2.42 27.30 18.19
N GLY A 490 2.90 26.19 18.74
CA GLY A 490 2.38 25.60 19.97
C GLY A 490 2.90 26.30 21.23
N SER A 491 2.40 25.86 22.38
CA SER A 491 2.85 26.38 23.68
C SER A 491 4.32 26.02 23.97
N TYR A 492 5.00 26.91 24.68
CA TYR A 492 6.38 26.68 25.09
C TYR A 492 6.50 25.52 26.08
N SER A 493 7.62 24.81 26.04
CA SER A 493 8.02 23.86 27.10
C SER A 493 8.16 24.54 28.45
N ALA A 494 8.22 23.77 29.51
CA ALA A 494 8.79 24.25 30.79
C ALA A 494 10.20 24.81 30.55
N VAL A 495 10.56 25.85 31.28
CA VAL A 495 11.92 26.42 31.27
C VAL A 495 12.90 25.44 31.96
N LYS A 496 14.00 25.14 31.28
CA LYS A 496 15.11 24.39 31.84
C LYS A 496 16.38 25.20 31.71
N SER A 497 17.28 25.06 32.70
CA SER A 497 18.53 25.79 32.72
C SER A 497 19.73 24.88 33.03
N ARG A 498 20.90 25.33 32.65
CA ARG A 498 22.17 24.68 33.00
C ARG A 498 23.30 25.68 33.01
N LYS A 499 24.19 25.54 34.00
CA LYS A 499 25.48 26.26 34.07
C LYS A 499 26.45 25.60 33.09
N VAL A 500 27.15 26.42 32.31
CA VAL A 500 28.17 25.97 31.35
C VAL A 500 29.44 25.56 32.12
N LYS A 501 30.00 24.42 31.75
CA LYS A 501 31.30 23.96 32.24
C LYS A 501 32.44 24.82 31.71
#